data_22bfdc4607937c6ce40f1a577fe678a6
#
_entry.id   22bfdc4607937c6ce40f1a577fe678a6
#
_cell.length_a   1.000
_cell.length_b   1.000
_cell.length_c   1.000
_cell.angle_alpha   90.00
_cell.angle_beta   90.00
_cell.angle_gamma   90.00
#
_symmetry.space_group_name_H-M   'P 1'
#
loop_
_entity.id
_entity.type
_entity.pdbx_description
1 polymer ?
#
loop_
_entity_poly.entity_id
_entity_poly.type
_entity_poly.pdbx_seq_one_letter_code
_entity_poly.pdbx_strand_id
1 'polypeptide(L)'
;MKKFKKPQAEKAYQHFLDNPGAKPMKVAKRFKLSVPYAYKLRDKAAGNNPAKKIQRPAPVKTVSIEEIFAPASLETTLGSRATAYGNFRDNARLAQALKRALADHAQDMGKTFADDQWEALEMISTKISRIVTGDADNIDQWHDIAGYATLVADRLRGLVR
;
A
#
# COMPACT_ATOMS: atom_id res chain seq x y z
N MET A 1 32.96 -10.66 -24.66
CA MET A 1 32.03 -10.03 -25.63
C MET A 1 30.74 -10.81 -25.71
N LYS A 2 29.57 -10.11 -25.54
CA LYS A 2 28.25 -10.77 -25.61
C LYS A 2 27.89 -10.96 -27.09
N LYS A 3 27.78 -12.21 -27.56
CA LYS A 3 27.38 -12.53 -28.96
C LYS A 3 25.88 -12.29 -29.15
N PHE A 4 25.50 -11.50 -30.14
CA PHE A 4 24.12 -11.30 -30.59
C PHE A 4 23.87 -12.10 -31.89
N LYS A 5 22.68 -12.72 -31.99
CA LYS A 5 22.31 -13.55 -33.16
C LYS A 5 22.05 -12.73 -34.43
N LYS A 6 21.84 -11.42 -34.33
CA LYS A 6 21.55 -10.50 -35.44
C LYS A 6 22.16 -9.12 -35.17
N PRO A 7 22.74 -8.43 -36.20
CA PRO A 7 23.33 -7.09 -36.05
C PRO A 7 22.36 -6.02 -35.54
N GLN A 8 21.05 -6.15 -35.89
CA GLN A 8 20.03 -5.22 -35.42
C GLN A 8 19.76 -5.34 -33.90
N ALA A 9 19.94 -6.55 -33.34
CA ALA A 9 19.79 -6.79 -31.92
C ALA A 9 20.90 -6.13 -31.10
N GLU A 10 22.11 -6.11 -31.62
CA GLU A 10 23.25 -5.41 -31.02
C GLU A 10 23.03 -3.90 -30.99
N LYS A 11 22.61 -3.33 -32.12
CA LYS A 11 22.28 -1.90 -32.22
C LYS A 11 21.13 -1.49 -31.30
N ALA A 12 20.10 -2.33 -31.18
CA ALA A 12 18.99 -2.09 -30.28
C ALA A 12 19.42 -2.20 -28.80
N TYR A 13 20.31 -3.12 -28.49
CA TYR A 13 20.88 -3.27 -27.15
C TYR A 13 21.70 -2.04 -26.75
N GLN A 14 22.59 -1.58 -27.64
CA GLN A 14 23.35 -0.35 -27.43
C GLN A 14 22.43 0.86 -27.25
N HIS A 15 21.39 0.97 -28.09
CA HIS A 15 20.41 2.06 -27.96
C HIS A 15 19.72 2.08 -26.57
N PHE A 16 19.47 0.93 -25.94
CA PHE A 16 18.95 0.87 -24.59
C PHE A 16 19.98 1.24 -23.51
N LEU A 17 21.26 0.97 -23.74
CA LEU A 17 22.34 1.42 -22.86
C LEU A 17 22.45 2.95 -22.86
N ASP A 18 22.40 3.54 -24.07
CA ASP A 18 22.53 4.99 -24.27
C ASP A 18 21.26 5.74 -23.84
N ASN A 19 20.09 5.06 -23.88
CA ASN A 19 18.78 5.63 -23.58
C ASN A 19 17.96 4.71 -22.66
N PRO A 20 18.22 4.68 -21.35
CA PRO A 20 17.55 3.77 -20.40
C PRO A 20 16.02 3.90 -20.36
N GLY A 21 15.48 5.09 -20.70
CA GLY A 21 14.04 5.36 -20.76
C GLY A 21 13.37 5.02 -22.10
N ALA A 22 14.10 4.46 -23.09
CA ALA A 22 13.54 4.17 -24.41
C ALA A 22 12.41 3.12 -24.34
N LYS A 23 11.27 3.43 -24.98
CA LYS A 23 10.10 2.53 -25.00
C LYS A 23 10.37 1.32 -25.90
N PRO A 24 10.32 0.06 -25.41
CA PRO A 24 10.66 -1.15 -26.18
C PRO A 24 9.88 -1.30 -27.49
N MET A 25 8.61 -0.92 -27.51
CA MET A 25 7.80 -0.96 -28.75
C MET A 25 8.35 -0.07 -29.86
N LYS A 26 8.85 1.15 -29.52
CA LYS A 26 9.46 2.07 -30.48
C LYS A 26 10.80 1.52 -31.00
N VAL A 27 11.58 0.93 -30.09
CA VAL A 27 12.87 0.29 -30.44
C VAL A 27 12.66 -0.94 -31.31
N ALA A 28 11.66 -1.80 -30.98
CA ALA A 28 11.28 -2.93 -31.82
C ALA A 28 10.97 -2.52 -33.26
N LYS A 29 10.14 -1.49 -33.42
CA LYS A 29 9.78 -0.95 -34.76
C LYS A 29 11.00 -0.39 -35.51
N ARG A 30 11.84 0.40 -34.81
CA ARG A 30 13.04 1.02 -35.40
C ARG A 30 14.07 0.02 -35.90
N PHE A 31 14.32 -1.05 -35.14
CA PHE A 31 15.33 -2.05 -35.45
C PHE A 31 14.76 -3.35 -36.06
N LYS A 32 13.48 -3.33 -36.46
CA LYS A 32 12.77 -4.47 -37.06
C LYS A 32 12.89 -5.77 -36.23
N LEU A 33 12.70 -5.65 -34.91
CA LEU A 33 12.70 -6.73 -33.95
C LEU A 33 11.28 -7.04 -33.48
N SER A 34 11.06 -8.25 -32.99
CA SER A 34 9.80 -8.53 -32.28
C SER A 34 9.72 -7.77 -30.96
N VAL A 35 8.52 -7.33 -30.59
CA VAL A 35 8.29 -6.59 -29.35
C VAL A 35 8.78 -7.35 -28.11
N PRO A 36 8.48 -8.65 -27.94
CA PRO A 36 9.00 -9.43 -26.81
C PRO A 36 10.53 -9.45 -26.75
N TYR A 37 11.21 -9.47 -27.92
CA TYR A 37 12.65 -9.50 -27.96
C TYR A 37 13.26 -8.13 -27.60
N ALA A 38 12.63 -7.02 -27.97
CA ALA A 38 13.03 -5.68 -27.55
C ALA A 38 12.92 -5.49 -26.03
N TYR A 39 11.88 -6.04 -25.37
CA TYR A 39 11.78 -6.07 -23.91
C TYR A 39 12.93 -6.84 -23.26
N LYS A 40 13.28 -8.03 -23.79
CA LYS A 40 14.43 -8.82 -23.30
C LYS A 40 15.76 -8.06 -23.44
N LEU A 41 15.94 -7.30 -24.52
CA LEU A 41 17.15 -6.48 -24.72
C LEU A 41 17.22 -5.32 -23.74
N ARG A 42 16.10 -4.63 -23.49
CA ARG A 42 16.01 -3.58 -22.46
C ARG A 42 16.37 -4.09 -21.09
N ASP A 43 15.75 -5.20 -20.66
CA ASP A 43 15.98 -5.78 -19.34
C ASP A 43 17.43 -6.27 -19.18
N LYS A 44 18.04 -6.74 -20.27
CA LYS A 44 19.45 -7.08 -20.31
C LYS A 44 20.36 -5.85 -20.23
N ALA A 45 19.97 -4.73 -20.87
CA ALA A 45 20.70 -3.47 -20.83
C ALA A 45 20.60 -2.82 -19.43
N ALA A 46 19.42 -2.89 -18.78
CA ALA A 46 19.20 -2.43 -17.41
C ALA A 46 19.88 -3.30 -16.33
N GLY A 47 20.66 -4.32 -16.70
CA GLY A 47 21.26 -5.24 -15.74
C GLY A 47 20.27 -6.24 -15.14
N ASN A 48 19.00 -6.16 -15.50
CA ASN A 48 17.93 -7.08 -15.08
C ASN A 48 17.94 -8.35 -15.95
N ASN A 49 18.99 -9.16 -15.85
CA ASN A 49 19.02 -10.47 -16.51
C ASN A 49 18.09 -11.43 -15.73
N PRO A 50 16.99 -11.93 -16.32
CA PRO A 50 16.10 -12.87 -15.62
C PRO A 50 16.83 -14.13 -15.15
N ALA A 51 17.95 -14.51 -15.78
CA ALA A 51 18.81 -15.61 -15.32
C ALA A 51 19.57 -15.32 -14.02
N LYS A 52 19.65 -14.05 -13.56
CA LYS A 52 20.28 -13.66 -12.29
C LYS A 52 19.29 -13.54 -11.13
N LYS A 53 17.97 -13.63 -11.37
CA LYS A 53 16.92 -13.47 -10.36
C LYS A 53 16.32 -14.75 -9.82
N ILE A 54 16.89 -15.91 -10.15
CA ILE A 54 16.62 -17.12 -9.38
C ILE A 54 17.73 -17.24 -8.30
N GLN A 55 17.78 -16.25 -7.41
CA GLN A 55 18.16 -16.57 -6.04
C GLN A 55 17.02 -17.46 -5.53
N ARG A 56 17.33 -18.74 -5.26
CA ARG A 56 16.43 -19.58 -4.47
C ARG A 56 16.04 -18.75 -3.26
N PRO A 57 14.74 -18.58 -2.98
CA PRO A 57 14.34 -17.94 -1.72
C PRO A 57 15.11 -18.66 -0.61
N ALA A 58 15.65 -17.88 0.33
CA ALA A 58 16.23 -18.44 1.54
C ALA A 58 15.28 -19.53 2.05
N PRO A 59 15.76 -20.66 2.59
CA PRO A 59 14.89 -21.72 3.07
C PRO A 59 13.84 -21.06 3.94
N VAL A 60 12.58 -21.19 3.52
CA VAL A 60 11.42 -20.73 4.31
C VAL A 60 11.60 -21.46 5.64
N LYS A 61 11.81 -20.70 6.72
CA LYS A 61 11.77 -21.27 8.06
C LYS A 61 10.44 -22.02 8.12
N THR A 62 10.50 -23.35 8.21
CA THR A 62 9.32 -24.16 8.49
C THR A 62 8.85 -23.75 9.88
N VAL A 63 7.88 -22.85 9.92
CA VAL A 63 7.17 -22.50 11.14
C VAL A 63 6.30 -23.70 11.45
N SER A 64 6.36 -24.25 12.65
CA SER A 64 5.52 -25.38 13.04
C SER A 64 4.04 -24.94 13.03
N ILE A 65 3.14 -25.91 12.83
CA ILE A 65 1.69 -25.61 12.86
C ILE A 65 1.31 -25.00 14.22
N GLU A 66 1.96 -25.44 15.30
CA GLU A 66 1.79 -24.88 16.63
C GLU A 66 2.25 -23.42 16.73
N GLU A 67 3.33 -23.03 16.05
CA GLU A 67 3.77 -21.62 16.00
C GLU A 67 2.83 -20.73 15.17
N ILE A 68 2.17 -21.28 14.14
CA ILE A 68 1.18 -20.55 13.32
C ILE A 68 -0.10 -20.29 14.12
N PHE A 69 -0.51 -21.24 14.96
CA PHE A 69 -1.73 -21.14 15.76
C PHE A 69 -1.49 -20.76 17.22
N ALA A 70 -0.24 -20.54 17.64
CA ALA A 70 0.02 -20.00 18.96
C ALA A 70 -0.62 -18.60 19.08
N PRO A 71 -1.45 -18.36 20.10
CA PRO A 71 -2.00 -17.03 20.30
C PRO A 71 -0.83 -16.05 20.47
N ALA A 72 -0.84 -14.98 19.67
CA ALA A 72 0.17 -13.94 19.77
C ALA A 72 0.22 -13.45 21.23
N SER A 73 1.41 -13.40 21.83
CA SER A 73 1.54 -12.87 23.18
C SER A 73 1.02 -11.44 23.20
N LEU A 74 0.48 -11.00 24.34
CA LEU A 74 0.03 -9.61 24.51
C LEU A 74 1.14 -8.62 24.11
N GLU A 75 2.37 -8.94 24.46
CA GLU A 75 3.55 -8.11 24.17
C GLU A 75 3.84 -8.01 22.68
N THR A 76 3.78 -9.10 21.94
CA THR A 76 3.91 -9.12 20.46
C THR A 76 2.80 -8.30 19.80
N THR A 77 1.56 -8.45 20.30
CA THR A 77 0.40 -7.69 19.79
C THR A 77 0.56 -6.18 20.06
N LEU A 78 0.99 -5.80 21.26
CA LEU A 78 1.20 -4.39 21.62
C LEU A 78 2.35 -3.79 20.82
N GLY A 79 3.45 -4.52 20.61
CA GLY A 79 4.58 -4.09 19.81
C GLY A 79 4.20 -3.82 18.35
N SER A 80 3.47 -4.75 17.71
CA SER A 80 3.00 -4.57 16.34
C SER A 80 2.01 -3.40 16.19
N ARG A 81 1.14 -3.20 17.19
CA ARG A 81 0.20 -2.06 17.21
C ARG A 81 0.92 -0.73 17.43
N ALA A 82 1.96 -0.68 18.26
CA ALA A 82 2.76 0.52 18.45
C ALA A 82 3.47 0.96 17.16
N THR A 83 3.95 0.01 16.36
CA THR A 83 4.54 0.28 15.03
C THR A 83 3.48 0.79 14.04
N ALA A 84 2.32 0.14 13.99
CA ALA A 84 1.28 0.48 13.01
C ALA A 84 0.50 1.76 13.37
N TYR A 85 0.27 2.02 14.66
CA TYR A 85 -0.65 3.08 15.13
C TYR A 85 0.04 4.19 15.94
N GLY A 86 1.36 4.08 16.15
CA GLY A 86 2.12 5.00 16.99
C GLY A 86 1.93 4.76 18.49
N ASN A 87 2.47 5.69 19.29
CA ASN A 87 2.33 5.64 20.75
C ASN A 87 0.86 5.82 21.15
N PHE A 88 0.34 4.91 21.99
CA PHE A 88 -1.07 4.93 22.40
C PHE A 88 -1.49 6.25 23.07
N ARG A 89 -0.63 6.84 23.91
CA ARG A 89 -0.94 8.11 24.60
C ARG A 89 -1.13 9.26 23.62
N ASP A 90 -0.27 9.37 22.61
CA ASP A 90 -0.33 10.44 21.61
C ASP A 90 -1.51 10.22 20.67
N ASN A 91 -1.75 8.99 20.26
CA ASN A 91 -2.93 8.61 19.50
C ASN A 91 -4.22 8.96 20.25
N ALA A 92 -4.36 8.54 21.51
CA ALA A 92 -5.53 8.81 22.33
C ALA A 92 -5.73 10.32 22.54
N ARG A 93 -4.65 11.09 22.77
CA ARG A 93 -4.73 12.55 22.92
C ARG A 93 -5.29 13.22 21.66
N LEU A 94 -4.79 12.84 20.49
CA LEU A 94 -5.25 13.40 19.21
C LEU A 94 -6.69 12.97 18.90
N ALA A 95 -7.01 11.69 19.07
CA ALA A 95 -8.37 11.18 18.86
C ALA A 95 -9.40 11.92 19.71
N GLN A 96 -9.11 12.10 21.02
CA GLN A 96 -9.99 12.81 21.94
C GLN A 96 -10.08 14.32 21.63
N ALA A 97 -9.00 14.93 21.13
CA ALA A 97 -9.04 16.32 20.69
C ALA A 97 -9.97 16.51 19.48
N LEU A 98 -9.88 15.61 18.49
CA LEU A 98 -10.76 15.63 17.31
C LEU A 98 -12.23 15.42 17.70
N LYS A 99 -12.51 14.43 18.56
CA LYS A 99 -13.87 14.13 19.03
C LYS A 99 -14.49 15.34 19.77
N ARG A 100 -13.72 15.97 20.67
CA ARG A 100 -14.19 17.19 21.35
C ARG A 100 -14.48 18.33 20.37
N ALA A 101 -13.57 18.59 19.44
CA ALA A 101 -13.76 19.64 18.45
C ALA A 101 -15.03 19.43 17.61
N LEU A 102 -15.33 18.18 17.22
CA LEU A 102 -16.57 17.85 16.52
C LEU A 102 -17.81 18.09 17.40
N ALA A 103 -17.77 17.65 18.66
CA ALA A 103 -18.88 17.80 19.60
C ALA A 103 -19.15 19.27 19.92
N ASP A 104 -18.12 20.04 20.24
CA ASP A 104 -18.22 21.47 20.56
C ASP A 104 -18.80 22.23 19.36
N HIS A 105 -18.27 21.99 18.15
CA HIS A 105 -18.76 22.65 16.95
C HIS A 105 -20.19 22.26 16.58
N ALA A 106 -20.58 21.00 16.76
CA ALA A 106 -21.94 20.54 16.55
C ALA A 106 -22.92 21.25 17.51
N GLN A 107 -22.51 21.41 18.78
CA GLN A 107 -23.29 22.14 19.78
C GLN A 107 -23.44 23.63 19.39
N ASP A 108 -22.35 24.28 19.00
CA ASP A 108 -22.37 25.70 18.58
C ASP A 108 -23.29 25.93 17.37
N MET A 109 -23.34 24.97 16.46
CA MET A 109 -24.19 25.01 15.27
C MET A 109 -25.64 24.53 15.54
N GLY A 110 -25.97 24.08 16.76
CA GLY A 110 -27.27 23.50 17.09
C GLY A 110 -27.61 22.25 16.29
N LYS A 111 -26.58 21.45 15.87
CA LYS A 111 -26.76 20.23 15.10
C LYS A 111 -26.97 19.04 16.01
N THR A 112 -27.93 18.21 15.63
CA THR A 112 -28.13 16.87 16.23
C THR A 112 -27.81 15.80 15.21
N PHE A 113 -27.18 14.72 15.68
CA PHE A 113 -26.82 13.58 14.88
C PHE A 113 -27.50 12.31 15.44
N ALA A 114 -27.82 11.36 14.56
CA ALA A 114 -28.22 10.04 14.99
C ALA A 114 -27.02 9.28 15.56
N ASP A 115 -27.27 8.25 16.37
CA ASP A 115 -26.23 7.49 17.07
C ASP A 115 -25.20 6.88 16.11
N ASP A 116 -25.65 6.35 14.96
CA ASP A 116 -24.76 5.82 13.92
C ASP A 116 -23.88 6.89 13.25
N GLN A 117 -24.37 8.10 13.14
CA GLN A 117 -23.58 9.22 12.62
C GLN A 117 -22.50 9.65 13.63
N TRP A 118 -22.84 9.71 14.92
CA TRP A 118 -21.87 9.99 15.97
C TRP A 118 -20.80 8.89 16.04
N GLU A 119 -21.21 7.63 16.10
CA GLU A 119 -20.27 6.51 16.13
C GLU A 119 -19.31 6.55 14.92
N ALA A 120 -19.84 6.77 13.71
CA ALA A 120 -19.00 6.86 12.51
C ALA A 120 -17.99 8.04 12.61
N LEU A 121 -18.41 9.23 13.05
CA LEU A 121 -17.52 10.38 13.21
C LEU A 121 -16.43 10.13 14.25
N GLU A 122 -16.78 9.47 15.36
CA GLU A 122 -15.81 9.10 16.41
C GLU A 122 -14.82 8.04 15.95
N MET A 123 -15.28 7.03 15.22
CA MET A 123 -14.40 6.01 14.66
C MET A 123 -13.48 6.57 13.58
N ILE A 124 -13.99 7.42 12.69
CA ILE A 124 -13.18 8.14 11.70
C ILE A 124 -12.11 8.99 12.39
N SER A 125 -12.47 9.73 13.43
CA SER A 125 -11.51 10.52 14.24
C SER A 125 -10.40 9.65 14.83
N THR A 126 -10.74 8.44 15.28
CA THR A 126 -9.77 7.46 15.79
C THR A 126 -8.86 6.94 14.68
N LYS A 127 -9.38 6.70 13.47
CA LYS A 127 -8.55 6.27 12.32
C LYS A 127 -7.62 7.38 11.85
N ILE A 128 -8.12 8.62 11.78
CA ILE A 128 -7.30 9.80 11.46
C ILE A 128 -6.14 9.94 12.47
N SER A 129 -6.42 9.81 13.76
CA SER A 129 -5.36 9.91 14.77
C SER A 129 -4.28 8.84 14.60
N ARG A 130 -4.64 7.61 14.23
CA ARG A 130 -3.69 6.52 13.95
C ARG A 130 -2.84 6.79 12.71
N ILE A 131 -3.41 7.35 11.65
CA ILE A 131 -2.67 7.77 10.45
C ILE A 131 -1.63 8.84 10.81
N VAL A 132 -2.02 9.82 11.63
CA VAL A 132 -1.15 10.96 11.99
C VAL A 132 -0.04 10.56 12.98
N THR A 133 -0.32 9.64 13.90
CA THR A 133 0.64 9.24 14.95
C THR A 133 1.42 7.96 14.66
N GLY A 134 0.98 7.18 13.68
CA GLY A 134 1.55 5.89 13.29
C GLY A 134 1.99 5.86 11.83
N ASP A 135 1.71 4.74 11.17
CA ASP A 135 2.02 4.54 9.77
C ASP A 135 0.92 5.14 8.88
N ALA A 136 1.26 6.24 8.19
CA ALA A 136 0.35 6.94 7.29
C ALA A 136 0.00 6.14 6.03
N ASP A 137 0.84 5.17 5.65
CA ASP A 137 0.64 4.30 4.49
C ASP A 137 -0.12 3.01 4.83
N ASN A 138 -0.56 2.86 6.10
CA ASN A 138 -1.38 1.73 6.53
C ASN A 138 -2.76 1.79 5.87
N ILE A 139 -2.96 0.99 4.83
CA ILE A 139 -4.18 0.96 4.00
C ILE A 139 -5.45 0.66 4.83
N ASP A 140 -5.34 -0.13 5.89
CA ASP A 140 -6.49 -0.52 6.71
C ASP A 140 -7.16 0.70 7.36
N GLN A 141 -6.39 1.72 7.78
CA GLN A 141 -6.96 2.92 8.39
C GLN A 141 -7.80 3.72 7.37
N TRP A 142 -7.30 3.85 6.13
CA TRP A 142 -8.02 4.53 5.05
C TRP A 142 -9.26 3.74 4.61
N HIS A 143 -9.15 2.42 4.55
CA HIS A 143 -10.26 1.52 4.23
C HIS A 143 -11.37 1.60 5.28
N ASP A 144 -11.01 1.62 6.55
CA ASP A 144 -11.96 1.74 7.66
C ASP A 144 -12.71 3.09 7.64
N ILE A 145 -12.01 4.20 7.34
CA ILE A 145 -12.66 5.52 7.16
C ILE A 145 -13.73 5.44 6.07
N ALA A 146 -13.39 4.86 4.91
CA ALA A 146 -14.34 4.67 3.81
C ALA A 146 -15.52 3.78 4.23
N GLY A 147 -15.24 2.73 5.01
CA GLY A 147 -16.25 1.81 5.55
C GLY A 147 -17.28 2.52 6.43
N TYR A 148 -16.84 3.25 7.46
CA TYR A 148 -17.74 3.98 8.35
C TYR A 148 -18.57 5.04 7.62
N ALA A 149 -17.94 5.78 6.70
CA ALA A 149 -18.64 6.75 5.87
C ALA A 149 -19.72 6.09 4.98
N THR A 150 -19.40 4.91 4.43
CA THR A 150 -20.33 4.15 3.58
C THR A 150 -21.52 3.63 4.38
N LEU A 151 -21.32 3.13 5.61
CA LEU A 151 -22.42 2.65 6.47
C LEU A 151 -23.45 3.74 6.72
N VAL A 152 -23.02 4.95 7.06
CA VAL A 152 -23.93 6.10 7.24
C VAL A 152 -24.62 6.48 5.92
N ALA A 153 -23.87 6.54 4.82
CA ALA A 153 -24.42 6.88 3.51
C ALA A 153 -25.49 5.87 3.04
N ASP A 154 -25.25 4.56 3.28
CA ASP A 154 -26.20 3.50 2.92
C ASP A 154 -27.47 3.59 3.79
N ARG A 155 -27.35 3.81 5.09
CA ARG A 155 -28.53 4.03 5.96
C ARG A 155 -29.34 5.24 5.50
N LEU A 156 -28.69 6.34 5.12
CA LEU A 156 -29.39 7.54 4.61
C LEU A 156 -30.11 7.31 3.28
N ARG A 157 -29.68 6.30 2.52
CA ARG A 157 -30.37 5.83 1.28
C ARG A 157 -31.46 4.79 1.57
N GLY A 158 -31.70 4.42 2.83
CA GLY A 158 -32.63 3.37 3.22
C GLY A 158 -32.10 1.94 3.02
N LEU A 159 -30.79 1.77 2.84
CA LEU A 159 -30.15 0.45 2.76
C LEU A 159 -29.76 -0.01 4.17
N VAL A 160 -30.10 -1.25 4.49
CA VAL A 160 -29.70 -1.90 5.75
C VAL A 160 -28.54 -2.86 5.45
N ARG A 161 -27.46 -2.70 6.21
CA ARG A 161 -26.29 -3.60 6.16
C ARG A 161 -25.97 -4.20 7.50
#